data_c8e2c35fada4d2d2d5b1ee3f09cd10c0
#
_entry.id   c8e2c35fada4d2d2d5b1ee3f09cd10c0
#
_cell.length_a   1.000
_cell.length_b   1.000
_cell.length_c   1.000
_cell.angle_alpha   90.00
_cell.angle_beta   90.00
_cell.angle_gamma   90.00
#
_symmetry.space_group_name_H-M   'P 1'
#
loop_
_entity.id
_entity.type
_entity.pdbx_description
1 polymer ?
#
loop_
_entity_poly.entity_id
_entity_poly.type
_entity_poly.pdbx_seq_one_letter_code
_entity_poly.pdbx_strand_id
1 'polypeptide(L)'
;MEILLLSQKEIPKIGDPEYQPYDGKNLSYAGTFTNPLKVLIIKIIEITTGKIKLMRLVREYEKTQKKENESFWSKALSHLRIKIITPNSQIQNIPKTGPLIIVANHPHGLVDGLILAELTNRIRKDFKVLTRSLLTNVPEIQYHMLPV
;
A
#
# COMPACT_ATOMS: atom_id res chain seq x y z
N MET A 1 -4.78 30.25 -13.58
CA MET A 1 -4.43 28.84 -13.39
C MET A 1 -4.76 28.50 -11.95
N GLU A 2 -6.02 28.14 -11.69
CA GLU A 2 -6.48 27.77 -10.33
C GLU A 2 -5.91 26.41 -9.98
N ILE A 3 -5.05 26.39 -8.98
CA ILE A 3 -4.64 25.17 -8.32
C ILE A 3 -5.83 24.72 -7.47
N LEU A 4 -6.53 23.70 -7.91
CA LEU A 4 -7.56 23.02 -7.13
C LEU A 4 -6.86 22.44 -5.89
N LEU A 5 -6.90 23.17 -4.78
CA LEU A 5 -6.61 22.66 -3.45
C LEU A 5 -7.70 21.62 -3.13
N LEU A 6 -7.45 20.37 -3.51
CA LEU A 6 -8.24 19.25 -2.99
C LEU A 6 -8.09 19.27 -1.48
N SER A 7 -9.14 19.72 -0.79
CA SER A 7 -9.30 19.62 0.65
C SER A 7 -8.82 18.22 1.07
N GLN A 8 -7.84 18.16 1.95
CA GLN A 8 -7.44 16.92 2.61
C GLN A 8 -8.61 16.47 3.47
N LYS A 9 -9.47 15.60 2.89
CA LYS A 9 -10.50 14.92 3.66
C LYS A 9 -9.75 14.09 4.72
N GLU A 10 -10.00 14.36 5.98
CA GLU A 10 -9.40 13.57 7.05
C GLU A 10 -9.70 12.09 6.82
N ILE A 11 -8.66 11.26 6.93
CA ILE A 11 -8.77 9.82 6.71
C ILE A 11 -9.54 9.25 7.90
N PRO A 12 -10.67 8.54 7.68
CA PRO A 12 -11.44 7.93 8.76
C PRO A 12 -10.57 6.99 9.59
N LYS A 13 -10.64 7.11 10.92
CA LYS A 13 -9.90 6.26 11.86
C LYS A 13 -10.78 5.10 12.32
N ILE A 14 -10.16 4.02 12.79
CA ILE A 14 -10.89 2.91 13.42
C ILE A 14 -11.74 3.47 14.57
N GLY A 15 -13.07 3.31 14.45
CA GLY A 15 -14.05 3.87 15.39
C GLY A 15 -14.89 5.01 14.80
N ASP A 16 -14.50 5.60 13.68
CA ASP A 16 -15.32 6.59 12.99
C ASP A 16 -16.48 5.91 12.24
N PRO A 17 -17.69 6.52 12.16
CA PRO A 17 -18.82 5.97 11.44
C PRO A 17 -18.57 5.74 9.94
N GLU A 18 -17.64 6.51 9.35
CA GLU A 18 -17.23 6.40 7.95
C GLU A 18 -16.09 5.40 7.72
N TYR A 19 -15.51 4.83 8.80
CA TYR A 19 -14.44 3.85 8.66
C TYR A 19 -15.00 2.54 8.09
N GLN A 20 -14.57 2.19 6.90
CA GLN A 20 -14.87 0.88 6.32
C GLN A 20 -13.62 0.01 6.47
N PRO A 21 -13.71 -1.10 7.24
CA PRO A 21 -12.62 -2.06 7.32
C PRO A 21 -12.29 -2.61 5.94
N TYR A 22 -11.02 -2.90 5.72
CA TYR A 22 -10.55 -3.41 4.45
C TYR A 22 -11.27 -4.72 4.08
N ASP A 23 -12.11 -4.69 3.04
CA ASP A 23 -12.84 -5.88 2.58
C ASP A 23 -11.94 -6.75 1.71
N GLY A 24 -11.63 -7.96 2.18
CA GLY A 24 -10.86 -8.94 1.43
C GLY A 24 -11.47 -9.38 0.09
N LYS A 25 -12.71 -9.01 -0.21
CA LYS A 25 -13.32 -9.21 -1.53
C LYS A 25 -12.62 -8.38 -2.58
N ASN A 26 -12.09 -7.21 -2.22
CA ASN A 26 -11.37 -6.32 -3.11
C ASN A 26 -9.94 -6.81 -3.46
N LEU A 27 -9.44 -7.84 -2.75
CA LEU A 27 -8.16 -8.50 -3.05
C LEU A 27 -8.32 -9.76 -3.92
N SER A 28 -9.50 -10.03 -4.47
CA SER A 28 -9.75 -11.24 -5.24
C SER A 28 -9.84 -10.95 -6.73
N TYR A 29 -9.07 -11.68 -7.52
CA TYR A 29 -9.24 -11.71 -8.97
C TYR A 29 -10.48 -12.51 -9.42
N ALA A 30 -11.11 -13.26 -8.53
CA ALA A 30 -12.28 -14.07 -8.84
C ALA A 30 -13.47 -13.22 -9.35
N GLY A 31 -13.57 -11.95 -8.91
CA GLY A 31 -14.62 -11.03 -9.33
C GLY A 31 -14.50 -10.52 -10.77
N THR A 32 -13.36 -10.72 -11.44
CA THR A 32 -13.16 -10.29 -12.84
C THR A 32 -13.69 -11.31 -13.86
N PHE A 33 -14.11 -12.49 -13.41
CA PHE A 33 -14.57 -13.56 -14.30
C PHE A 33 -16.05 -13.86 -14.11
N THR A 34 -16.75 -14.05 -15.21
CA THR A 34 -18.18 -14.42 -15.22
C THR A 34 -18.42 -15.93 -15.20
N ASN A 35 -17.44 -16.73 -15.62
CA ASN A 35 -17.56 -18.17 -15.66
C ASN A 35 -17.38 -18.79 -14.25
N PRO A 36 -18.37 -19.52 -13.69
CA PRO A 36 -18.35 -20.02 -12.32
C PRO A 36 -17.19 -21.01 -12.06
N LEU A 37 -16.81 -21.80 -13.06
CA LEU A 37 -15.70 -22.75 -12.93
C LEU A 37 -14.35 -22.00 -12.80
N LYS A 38 -14.15 -20.96 -13.61
CA LYS A 38 -12.95 -20.10 -13.50
C LYS A 38 -12.90 -19.40 -12.15
N VAL A 39 -14.02 -18.87 -11.68
CA VAL A 39 -14.14 -18.24 -10.36
C VAL A 39 -13.74 -19.22 -9.25
N LEU A 40 -14.21 -20.49 -9.31
CA LEU A 40 -13.89 -21.50 -8.33
C LEU A 40 -12.39 -21.83 -8.33
N ILE A 41 -11.81 -22.06 -9.51
CA ILE A 41 -10.38 -22.36 -9.66
C ILE A 41 -9.52 -21.22 -9.09
N ILE A 42 -9.86 -19.97 -9.42
CA ILE A 42 -9.12 -18.81 -8.92
C ILE A 42 -9.21 -18.72 -7.40
N LYS A 43 -10.39 -18.92 -6.82
CA LYS A 43 -10.54 -18.94 -5.35
C LYS A 43 -9.68 -20.01 -4.68
N ILE A 44 -9.60 -21.22 -5.27
CA ILE A 44 -8.75 -22.29 -4.76
C ILE A 44 -7.28 -21.85 -4.83
N ILE A 45 -6.84 -21.31 -5.96
CA ILE A 45 -5.46 -20.80 -6.12
C ILE A 45 -5.18 -19.70 -5.10
N GLU A 46 -6.06 -18.72 -4.93
CA GLU A 46 -5.89 -17.63 -3.96
C GLU A 46 -5.74 -18.16 -2.52
N ILE A 47 -6.54 -19.15 -2.14
CA ILE A 47 -6.47 -19.77 -0.81
C ILE A 47 -5.14 -20.49 -0.61
N THR A 48 -4.73 -21.31 -1.58
CA THR A 48 -3.49 -22.11 -1.51
C THR A 48 -2.24 -21.24 -1.61
N THR A 49 -2.28 -20.12 -2.33
CA THR A 49 -1.16 -19.17 -2.48
C THR A 49 -1.01 -18.17 -1.35
N GLY A 50 -1.81 -18.27 -0.28
CA GLY A 50 -1.59 -17.51 0.94
C GLY A 50 -2.53 -16.33 1.19
N LYS A 51 -3.66 -16.23 0.48
CA LYS A 51 -4.68 -15.20 0.72
C LYS A 51 -5.11 -15.13 2.19
N ILE A 52 -5.29 -16.29 2.84
CA ILE A 52 -5.68 -16.36 4.25
C ILE A 52 -4.60 -15.73 5.14
N LYS A 53 -3.32 -15.99 4.84
CA LYS A 53 -2.20 -15.40 5.58
C LYS A 53 -2.14 -13.88 5.38
N LEU A 54 -2.33 -13.42 4.15
CA LEU A 54 -2.39 -11.97 3.85
C LEU A 54 -3.54 -11.30 4.58
N MET A 55 -4.75 -11.89 4.56
CA MET A 55 -5.91 -11.35 5.28
C MET A 55 -5.71 -11.30 6.80
N ARG A 56 -5.00 -12.27 7.36
CA ARG A 56 -4.62 -12.24 8.78
C ARG A 56 -3.67 -11.09 9.07
N LEU A 57 -2.65 -10.89 8.23
CA LEU A 57 -1.71 -9.77 8.36
C LEU A 57 -2.40 -8.41 8.27
N VAL A 58 -3.35 -8.25 7.34
CA VAL A 58 -4.14 -7.01 7.22
C VAL A 58 -4.96 -6.76 8.48
N ARG A 59 -5.64 -7.78 9.03
CA ARG A 59 -6.41 -7.64 10.27
C ARG A 59 -5.52 -7.32 11.48
N GLU A 60 -4.34 -7.90 11.56
CA GLU A 60 -3.36 -7.58 12.62
C GLU A 60 -2.87 -6.14 12.48
N TYR A 61 -2.60 -5.70 11.25
CA TYR A 61 -2.24 -4.32 10.93
C TYR A 61 -3.32 -3.33 11.38
N GLU A 62 -4.60 -3.60 11.07
CA GLU A 62 -5.74 -2.75 11.44
C GLU A 62 -5.89 -2.65 12.96
N LYS A 63 -5.69 -3.75 13.70
CA LYS A 63 -5.81 -3.78 15.17
C LYS A 63 -4.66 -3.07 15.88
N THR A 64 -3.51 -2.95 15.23
CA THR A 64 -2.32 -2.35 15.84
C THR A 64 -2.39 -0.83 15.74
N GLN A 65 -2.36 -0.15 16.87
CA GLN A 65 -2.30 1.31 16.89
C GLN A 65 -1.03 1.80 16.20
N LYS A 66 -1.17 2.84 15.40
CA LYS A 66 -0.04 3.51 14.76
C LYS A 66 0.76 4.25 15.83
N LYS A 67 2.07 4.05 15.85
CA LYS A 67 2.96 4.81 16.73
C LYS A 67 3.00 6.27 16.25
N GLU A 68 3.21 7.18 17.19
CA GLU A 68 3.43 8.58 16.86
C GLU A 68 4.59 8.70 15.86
N ASN A 69 4.37 9.45 14.76
CA ASN A 69 5.32 9.61 13.66
C ASN A 69 5.65 8.36 12.81
N GLU A 70 4.95 7.25 12.99
CA GLU A 70 5.14 6.05 12.14
C GLU A 70 4.41 6.22 10.80
N SER A 71 5.10 5.99 9.68
CA SER A 71 4.48 5.98 8.37
C SER A 71 3.68 4.68 8.14
N PHE A 72 2.67 4.73 7.26
CA PHE A 72 1.99 3.51 6.80
C PHE A 72 2.99 2.47 6.29
N TRP A 73 3.95 2.93 5.47
CA TRP A 73 4.95 2.07 4.84
C TRP A 73 5.83 1.35 5.87
N SER A 74 6.32 2.11 6.86
CA SER A 74 7.12 1.57 7.96
C SER A 74 6.35 0.55 8.78
N LYS A 75 5.10 0.87 9.15
CA LYS A 75 4.21 -0.02 9.89
C LYS A 75 3.94 -1.31 9.10
N ALA A 76 3.63 -1.21 7.80
CA ALA A 76 3.39 -2.37 6.94
C ALA A 76 4.61 -3.29 6.84
N LEU A 77 5.80 -2.73 6.62
CA LEU A 77 7.05 -3.48 6.57
C LEU A 77 7.37 -4.17 7.90
N SER A 78 7.13 -3.50 9.02
CA SER A 78 7.28 -4.07 10.37
C SER A 78 6.39 -5.30 10.57
N HIS A 79 5.11 -5.23 10.15
CA HIS A 79 4.19 -6.37 10.22
C HIS A 79 4.62 -7.53 9.33
N LEU A 80 5.23 -7.24 8.18
CA LEU A 80 5.82 -8.24 7.29
C LEU A 80 7.16 -8.76 7.81
N ARG A 81 7.66 -8.24 8.96
CA ARG A 81 8.98 -8.54 9.53
C ARG A 81 10.14 -8.25 8.58
N ILE A 82 9.99 -7.20 7.78
CA ILE A 82 10.99 -6.77 6.81
C ILE A 82 11.78 -5.60 7.41
N LYS A 83 13.09 -5.77 7.46
CA LYS A 83 14.02 -4.73 7.89
C LYS A 83 14.76 -4.20 6.66
N ILE A 84 14.65 -2.90 6.42
CA ILE A 84 15.43 -2.23 5.39
C ILE A 84 16.84 -1.96 5.92
N ILE A 85 17.85 -2.45 5.21
CA ILE A 85 19.24 -2.18 5.49
C ILE A 85 19.80 -1.36 4.32
N THR A 86 19.87 -0.05 4.50
CA THR A 86 20.37 0.88 3.47
C THR A 86 21.24 1.94 4.15
N PRO A 87 22.44 2.21 3.66
CA PRO A 87 23.28 3.28 4.17
C PRO A 87 22.59 4.64 4.02
N ASN A 88 22.68 5.48 5.05
CA ASN A 88 22.08 6.82 5.02
C ASN A 88 22.64 7.68 3.87
N SER A 89 23.91 7.52 3.50
CA SER A 89 24.50 8.21 2.36
C SER A 89 23.80 7.92 1.04
N GLN A 90 23.28 6.71 0.84
CA GLN A 90 22.52 6.36 -0.36
C GLN A 90 21.11 6.97 -0.34
N ILE A 91 20.47 7.00 0.82
CA ILE A 91 19.13 7.61 0.96
C ILE A 91 19.20 9.12 0.70
N GLN A 92 20.27 9.78 1.12
CA GLN A 92 20.49 11.22 0.91
C GLN A 92 20.66 11.60 -0.58
N ASN A 93 20.94 10.63 -1.47
CA ASN A 93 20.98 10.87 -2.90
C ASN A 93 19.59 11.12 -3.51
N ILE A 94 18.49 10.85 -2.78
CA ILE A 94 17.15 11.17 -3.22
C ILE A 94 16.96 12.69 -3.14
N PRO A 95 16.69 13.40 -4.27
CA PRO A 95 16.46 14.83 -4.26
C PRO A 95 15.26 15.21 -3.39
N LYS A 96 15.45 16.21 -2.53
CA LYS A 96 14.38 16.70 -1.64
C LYS A 96 13.28 17.43 -2.39
N THR A 97 13.60 18.04 -3.53
CA THR A 97 12.69 18.87 -4.33
C THR A 97 12.92 18.61 -5.82
N GLY A 98 12.01 19.10 -6.66
CA GLY A 98 12.09 18.96 -8.11
C GLY A 98 11.54 17.63 -8.65
N PRO A 99 11.43 17.49 -9.97
CA PRO A 99 10.91 16.30 -10.62
C PRO A 99 11.84 15.11 -10.42
N LEU A 100 11.27 13.96 -10.10
CA LEU A 100 12.02 12.72 -9.85
C LEU A 100 11.17 11.53 -10.29
N ILE A 101 11.78 10.60 -11.01
CA ILE A 101 11.22 9.28 -11.31
C ILE A 101 12.15 8.24 -10.69
N ILE A 102 11.62 7.39 -9.84
CA ILE A 102 12.33 6.28 -9.22
C ILE A 102 11.86 4.99 -9.88
N VAL A 103 12.80 4.20 -10.38
CA VAL A 103 12.55 2.89 -10.96
C VAL A 103 13.40 1.84 -10.27
N ALA A 104 12.84 0.65 -10.10
CA ALA A 104 13.57 -0.47 -9.51
C ALA A 104 13.07 -1.80 -10.08
N ASN A 105 13.87 -2.84 -9.94
CA ASN A 105 13.43 -4.19 -10.17
C ASN A 105 12.31 -4.54 -9.17
N HIS A 106 11.37 -5.38 -9.62
CA HIS A 106 10.16 -5.68 -8.84
C HIS A 106 9.92 -7.20 -8.68
N PRO A 107 10.94 -7.97 -8.25
CA PRO A 107 10.83 -9.41 -8.16
C PRO A 107 9.93 -9.91 -7.02
N HIS A 108 9.75 -9.12 -5.96
CA HIS A 108 8.97 -9.49 -4.78
C HIS A 108 7.60 -8.78 -4.71
N GLY A 109 7.18 -8.13 -5.80
CA GLY A 109 5.86 -7.50 -5.91
C GLY A 109 5.62 -6.44 -4.84
N LEU A 110 4.55 -6.59 -4.06
CA LEU A 110 4.12 -5.62 -3.05
C LEU A 110 5.25 -5.14 -2.12
N VAL A 111 6.16 -6.03 -1.75
CA VAL A 111 7.25 -5.73 -0.82
C VAL A 111 8.20 -4.67 -1.36
N ASP A 112 8.58 -4.78 -2.64
CA ASP A 112 9.47 -3.82 -3.27
C ASP A 112 8.84 -2.43 -3.33
N GLY A 113 7.53 -2.38 -3.66
CA GLY A 113 6.76 -1.15 -3.65
C GLY A 113 6.71 -0.49 -2.27
N LEU A 114 6.49 -1.27 -1.21
CA LEU A 114 6.52 -0.78 0.17
C LEU A 114 7.89 -0.24 0.58
N ILE A 115 8.97 -0.93 0.18
CA ILE A 115 10.35 -0.51 0.47
C ILE A 115 10.65 0.81 -0.23
N LEU A 116 10.37 0.92 -1.52
CA LEU A 116 10.61 2.15 -2.28
C LEU A 116 9.82 3.33 -1.73
N ALA A 117 8.55 3.11 -1.41
CA ALA A 117 7.70 4.13 -0.81
C ALA A 117 8.23 4.58 0.55
N GLU A 118 8.67 3.65 1.41
CA GLU A 118 9.26 3.99 2.71
C GLU A 118 10.56 4.78 2.55
N LEU A 119 11.48 4.36 1.68
CA LEU A 119 12.74 5.06 1.45
C LEU A 119 12.49 6.47 0.92
N THR A 120 11.57 6.63 -0.03
CA THR A 120 11.18 7.94 -0.56
C THR A 120 10.52 8.80 0.51
N ASN A 121 9.62 8.21 1.31
CA ASN A 121 8.90 8.89 2.38
C ASN A 121 9.80 9.44 3.50
N ARG A 122 10.99 8.91 3.68
CA ARG A 122 11.99 9.44 4.63
C ARG A 122 12.52 10.80 4.21
N ILE A 123 12.55 11.10 2.91
CA ILE A 123 13.15 12.31 2.34
C ILE A 123 12.08 13.30 1.88
N ARG A 124 10.99 12.82 1.24
CA ARG A 124 9.94 13.68 0.68
C ARG A 124 8.57 13.03 0.79
N LYS A 125 7.53 13.86 0.88
CA LYS A 125 6.14 13.40 1.03
C LYS A 125 5.29 13.56 -0.24
N ASP A 126 5.81 14.26 -1.23
CA ASP A 126 5.12 14.65 -2.46
C ASP A 126 5.29 13.62 -3.60
N PHE A 127 5.36 12.34 -3.28
CA PHE A 127 5.53 11.28 -4.26
C PHE A 127 4.22 10.54 -4.57
N LYS A 128 4.20 9.90 -5.75
CA LYS A 128 3.14 8.99 -6.18
C LYS A 128 3.73 7.63 -6.52
N VAL A 129 2.98 6.57 -6.27
CA VAL A 129 3.32 5.18 -6.59
C VAL A 129 2.40 4.71 -7.71
N LEU A 130 3.00 4.38 -8.85
CA LEU A 130 2.28 3.78 -9.96
C LEU A 130 1.88 2.35 -9.59
N THR A 131 0.60 2.05 -9.55
CA THR A 131 0.11 0.76 -9.05
C THR A 131 -1.19 0.33 -9.71
N ARG A 132 -1.54 -0.93 -9.57
CA ARG A 132 -2.85 -1.42 -9.99
C ARG A 132 -3.95 -0.86 -9.10
N SER A 133 -5.13 -0.65 -9.67
CA SER A 133 -6.32 -0.13 -8.99
C SER A 133 -6.72 -0.90 -7.72
N LEU A 134 -6.31 -2.17 -7.59
CA LEU A 134 -6.57 -3.00 -6.42
C LEU A 134 -6.03 -2.42 -5.10
N LEU A 135 -4.92 -1.66 -5.16
CA LEU A 135 -4.27 -1.09 -3.97
C LEU A 135 -4.76 0.32 -3.64
N THR A 136 -5.61 0.90 -4.47
CA THR A 136 -6.11 2.28 -4.26
C THR A 136 -7.17 2.39 -3.16
N ASN A 137 -7.71 1.26 -2.72
CA ASN A 137 -8.76 1.21 -1.70
C ASN A 137 -8.25 1.24 -0.25
N VAL A 138 -6.96 1.54 -0.04
CA VAL A 138 -6.38 1.74 1.29
C VAL A 138 -6.39 3.22 1.60
N PRO A 139 -7.28 3.73 2.49
CA PRO A 139 -7.47 5.17 2.71
C PRO A 139 -6.20 5.90 3.10
N GLU A 140 -5.34 5.27 3.93
CA GLU A 140 -4.11 5.86 4.46
C GLU A 140 -3.06 6.20 3.39
N ILE A 141 -3.11 5.52 2.23
CA ILE A 141 -2.14 5.70 1.14
C ILE A 141 -2.77 6.13 -0.17
N GLN A 142 -4.10 6.30 -0.19
CA GLN A 142 -4.84 6.69 -1.40
C GLN A 142 -4.24 7.94 -2.08
N TYR A 143 -3.80 8.92 -1.28
CA TYR A 143 -3.13 10.10 -1.79
C TYR A 143 -1.85 9.78 -2.57
N HIS A 144 -1.11 8.75 -2.17
CA HIS A 144 0.13 8.35 -2.82
C HIS A 144 -0.07 7.41 -4.02
N MET A 145 -1.27 6.90 -4.27
CA MET A 145 -1.54 5.96 -5.35
C MET A 145 -1.88 6.64 -6.66
N LEU A 146 -1.28 6.15 -7.73
CA LEU A 146 -1.61 6.50 -9.12
C LEU A 146 -1.99 5.20 -9.84
N PRO A 147 -3.31 4.93 -9.99
CA PRO A 147 -3.78 3.68 -10.60
C PRO A 147 -3.51 3.66 -12.11
N VAL A 148 -3.14 2.47 -12.60
CA VAL A 148 -2.96 2.15 -14.02
C VAL A 148 -3.71 0.87 -14.38
#